data_e2d362b71f5f19e6c6f34e8311a501ab
#
_entry.id   e2d362b71f5f19e6c6f34e8311a501ab
#
_cell.length_a   1.000
_cell.length_b   1.000
_cell.length_c   1.000
_cell.angle_alpha   90.00
_cell.angle_beta   90.00
_cell.angle_gamma   90.00
#
_symmetry.space_group_name_H-M   'P 1'
#
loop_
_entity.id
_entity.type
_entity.pdbx_description
1 polymer ?
#
loop_
_entity_poly.entity_id
_entity_poly.type
_entity_poly.pdbx_seq_one_letter_code
_entity_poly.pdbx_strand_id
1 'polypeptide(L)'
;MHIFDDYLYTEIIDPKTGEVLPDGEEGEIVITTLVKEGAPLIRFRTHDLSRILPGECRCGRIYPRLDIIKGRSDDMFKVHGVNMFPSQVEEILGMVDGVSSEYKIDIAHDDNVNRDIIMITVEAEGRVDFGATGEKIRQLFKSRMNVTPKVAVIALNTLPRSEKKTQRVFDHRSE
;
A
#
# COMPACT_ATOMS: atom_id res chain seq x y z
N MET A 1 -0.02 -12.31 -12.66
CA MET A 1 -0.57 -12.12 -14.04
C MET A 1 0.55 -12.39 -15.03
N HIS A 2 0.26 -12.71 -16.33
CA HIS A 2 1.32 -12.87 -17.34
C HIS A 2 1.66 -11.53 -17.98
N ILE A 3 2.93 -11.31 -18.21
CA ILE A 3 3.47 -10.15 -18.93
C ILE A 3 3.59 -10.53 -20.40
N PHE A 4 3.07 -9.71 -21.29
CA PHE A 4 3.29 -9.86 -22.73
C PHE A 4 4.62 -9.19 -23.08
N ASP A 5 5.72 -9.94 -23.01
CA ASP A 5 7.10 -9.46 -23.19
C ASP A 5 7.45 -9.11 -24.63
N ASP A 6 6.62 -9.49 -25.59
CA ASP A 6 6.63 -8.99 -26.96
C ASP A 6 6.01 -7.57 -27.10
N TYR A 7 5.29 -7.10 -26.08
CA TYR A 7 4.62 -5.80 -26.05
C TYR A 7 5.26 -4.81 -25.07
N LEU A 8 5.68 -5.33 -23.91
CA LEU A 8 6.25 -4.57 -22.80
C LEU A 8 7.51 -5.27 -22.29
N TYR A 9 8.63 -4.59 -22.34
CA TYR A 9 9.79 -5.00 -21.55
C TYR A 9 9.60 -4.52 -20.11
N THR A 10 9.59 -5.46 -19.16
CA THR A 10 9.31 -5.20 -17.75
C THR A 10 10.54 -5.52 -16.92
N GLU A 11 10.96 -4.57 -16.11
CA GLU A 11 12.04 -4.70 -15.13
C GLU A 11 11.46 -4.55 -13.72
N ILE A 12 12.06 -5.21 -12.74
CA ILE A 12 11.85 -4.93 -11.33
C ILE A 12 13.12 -4.26 -10.81
N ILE A 13 12.99 -3.09 -10.20
CA ILE A 13 14.14 -2.33 -9.71
C ILE A 13 14.04 -2.07 -8.20
N ASP A 14 15.18 -1.91 -7.55
CA ASP A 14 15.21 -1.29 -6.22
C ASP A 14 14.76 0.17 -6.33
N PRO A 15 13.69 0.59 -5.63
CA PRO A 15 13.15 1.95 -5.77
C PRO A 15 14.12 3.05 -5.32
N LYS A 16 15.16 2.73 -4.52
CA LYS A 16 16.14 3.68 -3.99
C LYS A 16 17.37 3.80 -4.90
N THR A 17 17.94 2.64 -5.30
CA THR A 17 19.17 2.62 -6.11
C THR A 17 18.88 2.68 -7.61
N GLY A 18 17.70 2.23 -8.05
CA GLY A 18 17.34 2.09 -9.47
C GLY A 18 18.00 0.88 -10.15
N GLU A 19 18.70 0.03 -9.39
CA GLU A 19 19.32 -1.19 -9.90
C GLU A 19 18.27 -2.27 -10.18
N VAL A 20 18.46 -3.03 -11.24
CA VAL A 20 17.57 -4.12 -11.61
C VAL A 20 17.77 -5.29 -10.65
N LEU A 21 16.67 -5.80 -10.12
CA LEU A 21 16.63 -6.93 -9.19
C LEU A 21 16.40 -8.24 -9.93
N PRO A 22 16.96 -9.35 -9.42
CA PRO A 22 16.72 -10.68 -9.99
C PRO A 22 15.27 -11.14 -9.77
N ASP A 23 14.82 -12.09 -10.60
CA ASP A 23 13.51 -12.70 -10.48
C ASP A 23 13.29 -13.29 -9.09
N GLY A 24 12.10 -13.05 -8.54
CA GLY A 24 11.71 -13.45 -7.20
C GLY A 24 11.89 -12.36 -6.14
N GLU A 25 12.74 -11.38 -6.37
CA GLU A 25 12.91 -10.23 -5.48
C GLU A 25 11.83 -9.18 -5.72
N GLU A 26 11.42 -8.51 -4.63
CA GLU A 26 10.39 -7.48 -4.66
C GLU A 26 11.00 -6.11 -4.90
N GLY A 27 10.41 -5.38 -5.85
CA GLY A 27 10.83 -4.03 -6.18
C GLY A 27 9.78 -3.28 -6.97
N GLU A 28 10.16 -2.12 -7.49
CA GLU A 28 9.29 -1.28 -8.29
C GLU A 28 9.24 -1.75 -9.74
N ILE A 29 8.03 -1.80 -10.29
CA ILE A 29 7.81 -2.16 -11.70
C ILE A 29 8.23 -0.98 -12.59
N VAL A 30 9.10 -1.28 -13.54
CA VAL A 30 9.50 -0.37 -14.61
C VAL A 30 9.11 -0.98 -15.94
N ILE A 31 8.51 -0.19 -16.82
CA ILE A 31 8.05 -0.66 -18.13
C ILE A 31 8.68 0.14 -19.28
N THR A 32 9.03 -0.58 -20.33
CA THR A 32 9.38 -0.01 -21.64
C THR A 32 8.44 -0.58 -22.68
N THR A 33 7.76 0.30 -23.43
CA THR A 33 6.86 -0.15 -24.52
C THR A 33 7.67 -0.47 -25.76
N LEU A 34 7.42 -1.63 -26.39
CA LEU A 34 8.18 -2.10 -27.55
C LEU A 34 7.51 -1.74 -28.89
N VAL A 35 6.19 -1.73 -28.92
CA VAL A 35 5.41 -1.57 -30.17
C VAL A 35 4.50 -0.32 -30.17
N LYS A 36 4.49 0.45 -29.09
CA LYS A 36 3.63 1.62 -28.96
C LYS A 36 4.24 2.83 -29.66
N GLU A 37 3.63 3.31 -30.75
CA GLU A 37 4.09 4.47 -31.51
C GLU A 37 3.62 5.78 -30.87
N GLY A 38 2.37 5.85 -30.42
CA GLY A 38 1.80 7.01 -29.75
C GLY A 38 2.19 7.05 -28.28
N ALA A 39 2.93 8.07 -27.84
CA ALA A 39 3.43 8.24 -26.48
C ALA A 39 4.19 7.00 -25.94
N PRO A 40 5.33 6.63 -26.54
CA PRO A 40 6.13 5.51 -26.09
C PRO A 40 6.68 5.80 -24.68
N LEU A 41 6.76 4.75 -23.86
CA LEU A 41 7.37 4.79 -22.54
C LEU A 41 8.73 4.11 -22.59
N ILE A 42 9.76 4.75 -22.06
CA ILE A 42 11.12 4.18 -21.96
C ILE A 42 11.50 4.22 -20.48
N ARG A 43 11.71 3.02 -19.90
CA ARG A 43 12.00 2.83 -18.48
C ARG A 43 11.09 3.66 -17.56
N PHE A 44 9.81 3.63 -17.84
CA PHE A 44 8.80 4.36 -17.06
C PHE A 44 8.60 3.68 -15.71
N ARG A 45 8.89 4.41 -14.64
CA ARG A 45 8.66 3.97 -13.26
C ARG A 45 7.17 4.07 -12.94
N THR A 46 6.54 2.92 -12.66
CA THR A 46 5.09 2.90 -12.34
C THR A 46 4.82 3.28 -10.89
N HIS A 47 5.86 3.18 -10.05
CA HIS A 47 5.79 3.24 -8.59
C HIS A 47 5.04 2.06 -7.94
N ASP A 48 4.50 1.13 -8.70
CA ASP A 48 3.87 -0.06 -8.17
C ASP A 48 4.92 -1.10 -7.76
N LEU A 49 4.73 -1.73 -6.60
CA LEU A 49 5.63 -2.76 -6.06
C LEU A 49 5.11 -4.15 -6.37
N SER A 50 5.97 -4.97 -6.97
CA SER A 50 5.72 -6.37 -7.27
C SER A 50 7.03 -7.13 -7.47
N ARG A 51 6.96 -8.35 -8.02
CA ARG A 51 8.13 -9.16 -8.44
C ARG A 51 7.78 -10.03 -9.62
N ILE A 52 8.78 -10.40 -10.40
CA ILE A 52 8.64 -11.45 -11.41
C ILE A 52 8.71 -12.81 -10.70
N LEU A 53 7.69 -13.64 -10.91
CA LEU A 53 7.64 -14.96 -10.31
C LEU A 53 8.52 -15.91 -11.12
N PRO A 54 9.52 -16.57 -10.50
CA PRO A 54 10.39 -17.51 -11.20
C PRO A 54 9.63 -18.78 -11.61
N GLY A 55 10.21 -19.51 -12.57
CA GLY A 55 9.74 -20.81 -13.03
C GLY A 55 8.52 -20.77 -13.96
N GLU A 56 8.08 -21.93 -14.39
CA GLU A 56 7.02 -22.11 -15.38
C GLU A 56 5.62 -21.95 -14.78
N CYS A 57 4.66 -21.54 -15.61
CA CYS A 57 3.26 -21.49 -15.22
C CYS A 57 2.53 -22.80 -15.52
N ARG A 58 1.69 -23.26 -14.59
CA ARG A 58 0.84 -24.45 -14.78
C ARG A 58 -0.09 -24.37 -16.00
N CYS A 59 -0.33 -23.17 -16.54
CA CYS A 59 -1.15 -22.97 -17.74
C CYS A 59 -0.39 -23.25 -19.06
N GLY A 60 0.89 -23.58 -19.02
CA GLY A 60 1.74 -23.88 -20.18
C GLY A 60 2.19 -22.65 -20.99
N ARG A 61 1.87 -21.43 -20.56
CA ARG A 61 2.35 -20.22 -21.25
C ARG A 61 3.81 -19.95 -20.87
N ILE A 62 4.57 -19.51 -21.85
CA ILE A 62 6.00 -19.18 -21.71
C ILE A 62 6.24 -17.76 -21.16
N TYR A 63 5.23 -16.89 -21.18
CA TYR A 63 5.34 -15.51 -20.73
C TYR A 63 5.71 -15.39 -19.25
N PRO A 64 6.60 -14.44 -18.90
CA PRO A 64 6.91 -14.13 -17.51
C PRO A 64 5.66 -13.81 -16.70
N ARG A 65 5.74 -14.03 -15.39
CA ARG A 65 4.61 -13.79 -14.49
C ARG A 65 4.94 -12.71 -13.50
N LEU A 66 4.10 -11.71 -13.44
CA LEU A 66 4.11 -10.73 -12.37
C LEU A 66 3.24 -11.22 -11.20
N ASP A 67 3.71 -11.07 -9.99
CA ASP A 67 2.95 -11.29 -8.75
C ASP A 67 1.83 -10.24 -8.61
N ILE A 68 1.08 -10.29 -7.53
CA ILE A 68 0.11 -9.23 -7.19
C ILE A 68 0.85 -7.92 -6.87
N ILE A 69 0.25 -6.80 -7.21
CA ILE A 69 0.75 -5.49 -6.80
C ILE A 69 0.51 -5.36 -5.29
N LYS A 70 1.56 -5.11 -4.52
CA LYS A 70 1.51 -5.03 -3.06
C LYS A 70 1.25 -3.62 -2.54
N GLY A 71 1.53 -2.62 -3.35
CA GLY A 71 1.37 -1.21 -3.00
C GLY A 71 2.20 -0.34 -3.92
N ARG A 72 2.40 0.92 -3.54
CA ARG A 72 3.20 1.88 -4.30
C ARG A 72 4.41 2.33 -3.50
N SER A 73 5.55 2.51 -4.16
CA SER A 73 6.79 2.95 -3.53
C SER A 73 6.71 4.41 -3.02
N ASP A 74 5.89 5.23 -3.68
CA ASP A 74 5.64 6.64 -3.34
C ASP A 74 4.56 6.83 -2.26
N ASP A 75 3.75 5.82 -1.98
CA ASP A 75 2.72 5.83 -0.93
C ASP A 75 3.22 5.16 0.38
N MET A 76 4.45 4.63 0.39
CA MET A 76 5.03 3.96 1.56
C MET A 76 5.31 4.95 2.68
N PHE A 77 4.88 4.61 3.88
CA PHE A 77 5.26 5.34 5.10
C PHE A 77 5.90 4.41 6.13
N LYS A 78 6.76 4.96 6.98
CA LYS A 78 7.51 4.19 7.98
C LYS A 78 7.13 4.62 9.38
N VAL A 79 6.74 3.65 10.22
CA VAL A 79 6.42 3.87 11.63
C VAL A 79 7.11 2.79 12.47
N HIS A 80 7.83 3.18 13.52
CA HIS A 80 8.58 2.28 14.41
C HIS A 80 9.54 1.32 13.66
N GLY A 81 10.11 1.77 12.56
CA GLY A 81 10.98 0.94 11.73
C GLY A 81 10.26 -0.01 10.77
N VAL A 82 8.93 -0.09 10.81
CA VAL A 82 8.12 -0.92 9.94
C VAL A 82 7.68 -0.11 8.72
N ASN A 83 7.93 -0.64 7.52
CA ASN A 83 7.41 -0.08 6.28
C ASN A 83 5.94 -0.50 6.13
N MET A 84 5.08 0.46 5.90
CA MET A 84 3.64 0.27 5.76
C MET A 84 3.13 0.90 4.47
N PHE A 85 2.08 0.29 3.92
CA PHE A 85 1.40 0.78 2.72
C PHE A 85 -0.09 1.00 3.02
N PRO A 86 -0.73 2.01 2.41
CA PRO A 86 -2.18 2.22 2.53
C PRO A 86 -3.00 0.97 2.18
N SER A 87 -2.58 0.19 1.18
CA SER A 87 -3.24 -1.06 0.78
C SER A 87 -3.30 -2.12 1.90
N GLN A 88 -2.27 -2.19 2.74
CA GLN A 88 -2.27 -3.10 3.91
C GLN A 88 -3.24 -2.62 4.99
N VAL A 89 -3.36 -1.29 5.16
CA VAL A 89 -4.37 -0.70 6.07
C VAL A 89 -5.77 -1.02 5.57
N GLU A 90 -6.03 -0.86 4.26
CA GLU A 90 -7.31 -1.18 3.63
C GLU A 90 -7.67 -2.67 3.79
N GLU A 91 -6.70 -3.57 3.63
CA GLU A 91 -6.91 -5.00 3.86
C GLU A 91 -7.35 -5.29 5.29
N ILE A 92 -6.69 -4.68 6.29
CA ILE A 92 -7.04 -4.86 7.70
C ILE A 92 -8.43 -4.30 8.02
N LEU A 93 -8.74 -3.11 7.53
CA LEU A 93 -10.04 -2.47 7.74
C LEU A 93 -11.17 -3.27 7.09
N GLY A 94 -10.93 -3.84 5.89
CA GLY A 94 -11.87 -4.71 5.18
C GLY A 94 -12.23 -6.02 5.90
N MET A 95 -11.47 -6.41 6.94
CA MET A 95 -11.78 -7.59 7.78
C MET A 95 -12.76 -7.27 8.92
N VAL A 96 -13.16 -6.03 9.06
CA VAL A 96 -14.02 -5.59 10.17
C VAL A 96 -15.37 -5.16 9.63
N ASP A 97 -16.40 -5.92 9.95
CA ASP A 97 -17.76 -5.65 9.47
C ASP A 97 -18.26 -4.28 9.94
N GLY A 98 -18.95 -3.58 9.05
CA GLY A 98 -19.53 -2.26 9.32
C GLY A 98 -18.53 -1.11 9.26
N VAL A 99 -17.26 -1.37 8.95
CA VAL A 99 -16.24 -0.35 8.71
C VAL A 99 -16.24 0.05 7.24
N SER A 100 -16.15 1.35 6.98
CA SER A 100 -16.07 1.92 5.64
C SER A 100 -14.65 1.85 5.07
N SER A 101 -14.52 1.99 3.75
CA SER A 101 -13.24 2.19 3.07
C SER A 101 -12.63 3.59 3.27
N GLU A 102 -13.37 4.50 3.92
CA GLU A 102 -12.90 5.85 4.19
C GLU A 102 -12.15 5.92 5.51
N TYR A 103 -10.88 6.26 5.42
CA TYR A 103 -10.00 6.37 6.57
C TYR A 103 -8.93 7.45 6.34
N LYS A 104 -8.31 7.87 7.43
CA LYS A 104 -7.18 8.79 7.48
C LYS A 104 -6.11 8.24 8.42
N ILE A 105 -4.85 8.40 8.06
CA ILE A 105 -3.70 8.06 8.89
C ILE A 105 -2.95 9.34 9.20
N ASP A 106 -2.81 9.66 10.47
CA ASP A 106 -1.97 10.74 10.95
C ASP A 106 -0.75 10.14 11.67
N ILE A 107 0.44 10.58 11.31
CA ILE A 107 1.71 10.17 11.92
C ILE A 107 2.31 11.40 12.58
N ALA A 108 2.63 11.31 13.86
CA ALA A 108 3.24 12.37 14.63
C ALA A 108 4.34 11.82 15.53
N HIS A 109 5.26 12.69 15.97
CA HIS A 109 6.24 12.35 17.01
C HIS A 109 5.70 12.81 18.37
N ASP A 110 5.80 11.97 19.39
CA ASP A 110 5.49 12.34 20.77
C ASP A 110 6.79 12.57 21.53
N ASP A 111 7.14 13.82 21.75
CA ASP A 111 8.36 14.23 22.41
C ASP A 111 8.47 13.75 23.86
N ASN A 112 7.32 13.53 24.54
CA ASN A 112 7.31 13.09 25.94
C ASN A 112 7.81 11.66 26.10
N VAL A 113 7.55 10.80 25.12
CA VAL A 113 7.96 9.38 25.12
C VAL A 113 9.01 9.10 24.04
N ASN A 114 9.45 10.12 23.31
CA ASN A 114 10.41 10.06 22.20
C ASN A 114 10.06 8.92 21.22
N ARG A 115 8.83 8.89 20.78
CA ARG A 115 8.29 7.81 19.93
C ARG A 115 7.25 8.33 18.94
N ASP A 116 7.26 7.74 17.76
CA ASP A 116 6.23 8.01 16.78
C ASP A 116 4.87 7.46 17.24
N ILE A 117 3.83 8.22 16.97
CA ILE A 117 2.44 7.82 17.18
C ILE A 117 1.77 7.72 15.81
N ILE A 118 1.09 6.62 15.57
CA ILE A 118 0.18 6.47 14.44
C ILE A 118 -1.26 6.51 14.95
N MET A 119 -2.06 7.39 14.37
CA MET A 119 -3.50 7.47 14.60
C MET A 119 -4.23 7.10 13.30
N ILE A 120 -5.14 6.16 13.39
CA ILE A 120 -6.01 5.76 12.29
C ILE A 120 -7.42 6.22 12.63
N THR A 121 -7.95 7.13 11.84
CA THR A 121 -9.35 7.55 11.91
C THR A 121 -10.12 6.84 10.81
N VAL A 122 -11.18 6.13 11.15
CA VAL A 122 -11.97 5.35 10.19
C VAL A 122 -13.45 5.60 10.40
N GLU A 123 -14.19 5.64 9.30
CA GLU A 123 -15.65 5.73 9.34
C GLU A 123 -16.30 4.37 9.51
N ALA A 124 -17.38 4.31 10.30
CA ALA A 124 -18.17 3.10 10.46
C ALA A 124 -19.67 3.41 10.51
N GLU A 125 -20.47 2.38 10.23
CA GLU A 125 -21.93 2.46 10.31
C GLU A 125 -22.36 2.71 11.75
N GLY A 126 -23.40 3.54 11.95
CA GLY A 126 -23.86 3.94 13.29
C GLY A 126 -24.46 2.80 14.15
N ARG A 127 -24.63 1.62 13.57
CA ARG A 127 -25.11 0.40 14.26
C ARG A 127 -24.00 -0.43 14.94
N VAL A 128 -22.73 -0.13 14.70
CA VAL A 128 -21.61 -0.80 15.35
C VAL A 128 -21.18 -0.09 16.62
N ASP A 129 -20.67 -0.86 17.58
CA ASP A 129 -20.04 -0.27 18.77
C ASP A 129 -18.65 0.28 18.37
N PHE A 130 -18.49 1.59 18.37
CA PHE A 130 -17.27 2.27 17.96
C PHE A 130 -16.07 1.91 18.85
N GLY A 131 -16.29 1.71 20.13
CA GLY A 131 -15.23 1.31 21.06
C GLY A 131 -14.71 -0.10 20.79
N ALA A 132 -15.63 -1.08 20.70
CA ALA A 132 -15.29 -2.45 20.39
C ALA A 132 -14.68 -2.60 19.00
N THR A 133 -15.20 -1.86 18.02
CA THR A 133 -14.68 -1.84 16.65
C THR A 133 -13.25 -1.30 16.61
N GLY A 134 -12.99 -0.19 17.29
CA GLY A 134 -11.64 0.39 17.37
C GLY A 134 -10.63 -0.55 18.03
N GLU A 135 -11.03 -1.26 19.08
CA GLU A 135 -10.17 -2.25 19.73
C GLU A 135 -9.90 -3.46 18.83
N LYS A 136 -10.89 -3.95 18.09
CA LYS A 136 -10.72 -5.02 17.09
C LYS A 136 -9.72 -4.63 16.01
N ILE A 137 -9.84 -3.40 15.46
CA ILE A 137 -8.91 -2.87 14.48
C ILE A 137 -7.49 -2.82 15.07
N ARG A 138 -7.32 -2.27 16.27
CA ARG A 138 -6.02 -2.18 16.97
C ARG A 138 -5.36 -3.55 17.14
N GLN A 139 -6.13 -4.58 17.50
CA GLN A 139 -5.63 -5.96 17.65
C GLN A 139 -5.20 -6.57 16.32
N LEU A 140 -5.94 -6.32 15.24
CA LEU A 140 -5.59 -6.77 13.90
C LEU A 140 -4.28 -6.13 13.43
N PHE A 141 -4.08 -4.83 13.64
CA PHE A 141 -2.81 -4.17 13.33
C PHE A 141 -1.65 -4.75 14.12
N LYS A 142 -1.84 -4.99 15.42
CA LYS A 142 -0.80 -5.61 16.26
C LYS A 142 -0.43 -7.00 15.79
N SER A 143 -1.41 -7.84 15.44
CA SER A 143 -1.17 -9.23 15.04
C SER A 143 -0.55 -9.37 13.66
N ARG A 144 -0.93 -8.49 12.71
CA ARG A 144 -0.49 -8.60 11.30
C ARG A 144 0.74 -7.77 10.97
N MET A 145 0.89 -6.61 11.60
CA MET A 145 1.95 -5.64 11.28
C MET A 145 2.88 -5.35 12.44
N ASN A 146 2.62 -5.93 13.62
CA ASN A 146 3.36 -5.65 14.85
C ASN A 146 3.39 -4.14 15.22
N VAL A 147 2.38 -3.39 14.78
CA VAL A 147 2.19 -1.97 15.08
C VAL A 147 0.91 -1.83 15.89
N THR A 148 0.93 -0.96 16.90
CA THR A 148 -0.24 -0.70 17.76
C THR A 148 -0.69 0.75 17.57
N PRO A 149 -1.60 1.03 16.62
CA PRO A 149 -2.09 2.38 16.38
C PRO A 149 -3.06 2.85 17.47
N LYS A 150 -3.21 4.16 17.62
CA LYS A 150 -4.43 4.74 18.20
C LYS A 150 -5.51 4.67 17.13
N VAL A 151 -6.72 4.24 17.49
CA VAL A 151 -7.82 4.10 16.53
C VAL A 151 -8.98 4.95 16.98
N ALA A 152 -9.47 5.83 16.11
CA ALA A 152 -10.69 6.59 16.27
C ALA A 152 -11.73 6.09 15.25
N VAL A 153 -12.83 5.57 15.72
CA VAL A 153 -13.98 5.19 14.88
C VAL A 153 -15.01 6.31 14.94
N ILE A 154 -15.41 6.79 13.78
CA ILE A 154 -16.34 7.92 13.64
C ILE A 154 -17.51 7.55 12.74
N ALA A 155 -18.58 8.36 12.75
CA ALA A 155 -19.76 8.13 11.92
C ALA A 155 -19.45 8.29 10.43
N LEU A 156 -20.21 7.61 9.58
CA LEU A 156 -20.13 7.73 8.12
C LEU A 156 -20.30 9.19 7.68
N ASN A 157 -19.62 9.56 6.60
CA ASN A 157 -19.63 10.89 5.99
C ASN A 157 -19.09 12.02 6.87
N THR A 158 -18.22 11.71 7.82
CA THR A 158 -17.54 12.69 8.69
C THR A 158 -16.20 13.14 8.10
N LEU A 159 -15.46 12.22 7.45
CA LEU A 159 -14.20 12.56 6.80
C LEU A 159 -14.46 13.36 5.50
N PRO A 160 -13.61 14.34 5.19
CA PRO A 160 -13.75 15.10 3.95
C PRO A 160 -13.58 14.18 2.74
N ARG A 161 -14.49 14.29 1.78
CA ARG A 161 -14.40 13.59 0.49
C ARG A 161 -13.52 14.37 -0.46
N SER A 162 -12.56 13.71 -1.09
CA SER A 162 -11.72 14.31 -2.12
C SER A 162 -12.25 13.91 -3.50
N GLU A 163 -12.42 14.87 -4.39
CA GLU A 163 -12.73 14.63 -5.80
C GLU A 163 -11.52 14.14 -6.61
N LYS A 164 -10.32 14.24 -6.03
CA LYS A 164 -9.05 13.77 -6.60
C LYS A 164 -8.52 12.59 -5.80
N LYS A 165 -7.41 11.97 -6.25
CA LYS A 165 -6.70 10.93 -5.51
C LYS A 165 -6.61 11.30 -4.02
N THR A 166 -7.33 10.57 -3.17
CA THR A 166 -7.44 10.90 -1.75
C THR A 166 -6.10 10.64 -1.07
N GLN A 167 -5.46 11.69 -0.58
CA GLN A 167 -4.32 11.53 0.31
C GLN A 167 -4.82 10.90 1.61
N ARG A 168 -4.31 9.74 1.94
CA ARG A 168 -4.71 8.96 3.13
C ARG A 168 -3.74 9.14 4.30
N VAL A 169 -2.48 9.45 4.02
CA VAL A 169 -1.41 9.54 5.00
C VAL A 169 -0.95 10.99 5.16
N PHE A 170 -0.94 11.45 6.39
CA PHE A 170 -0.49 12.78 6.80
C PHE A 170 0.63 12.60 7.82
N ASP A 171 1.87 12.93 7.40
CA ASP A 171 3.06 12.81 8.24
C ASP A 171 3.42 14.19 8.80
N HIS A 172 3.25 14.36 10.10
CA HIS A 172 3.50 15.61 10.84
C HIS A 172 4.85 15.62 11.57
N ARG A 173 5.72 14.62 11.34
CA ARG A 173 7.01 14.50 12.04
C ARG A 173 8.06 15.53 11.60
N SER A 174 7.84 16.21 10.50
CA SER A 174 8.76 17.20 9.91
C SER A 174 8.29 18.64 10.10
N GLU A 175 7.23 18.86 10.88
CA GLU A 175 6.69 20.19 11.18
C GLU A 175 7.24 20.74 12.49
#